data_165515d898438b14cb34415220959c19
#
_entry.id   165515d898438b14cb34415220959c19
#
_cell.length_a   1.000
_cell.length_b   1.000
_cell.length_c   1.000
_cell.angle_alpha   90.00
_cell.angle_beta   90.00
_cell.angle_gamma   90.00
#
_symmetry.space_group_name_H-M   'P 1'
#
loop_
_entity.id
_entity.type
_entity.pdbx_description
1 polymer ?
#
loop_
_entity_poly.entity_id
_entity_poly.type
_entity_poly.pdbx_seq_one_letter_code
_entity_poly.pdbx_strand_id
1 'polypeptide(L)'
;MEKDFNIENYSLFDILHLLQLPYEFQTPHLAETKKKINLLNQPGVDKGVYDFYKKTFIVVNCLNKYREKKMEFDLDYFPDLEEDKNLYKEILILPNFERLNSPEQILEIILKNNENLRIKSNNEQPREILEQFAQKFERSKKEPTLSTPVPLAPGSINAIKRQLQVRNLFMNSVFRNETDQHATTTDFDYIIPSEINNVVSMEITSLDMPSNSWYHFNNLSFTIVYNGGEEASVTVNGNYTASELVDDISNQLIGVGVPIPNSLDPNTQKMTFTNTTSFPVYITFSTEESSKKKSLGWLLGFREMTYTIPVSTDENPNSIESEGIIDTGANKYLYFCINDYQNNVNEMNSICVANNLSNKHILGKILIPSSSNQGTTTTFKSSYSAKRNYNGPVNLKRLHVQLLDKHGDIIDLNQMDFGFTIQLELLYERDLII
;
A
#
# COMPACT_ATOMS: atom_id res chain seq x y z
N MET A 1 -23.44 9.15 -36.31
CA MET A 1 -23.39 8.51 -34.98
C MET A 1 -24.80 8.55 -34.44
N GLU A 2 -25.45 7.41 -34.31
CA GLU A 2 -26.70 7.29 -33.58
C GLU A 2 -26.44 7.68 -32.11
N LYS A 3 -27.26 8.59 -31.60
CA LYS A 3 -27.16 9.00 -30.20
C LYS A 3 -27.81 7.90 -29.35
N ASP A 4 -27.01 7.26 -28.49
CA ASP A 4 -27.53 6.28 -27.55
C ASP A 4 -28.13 6.99 -26.32
N PHE A 5 -29.44 6.85 -26.13
CA PHE A 5 -30.16 7.45 -25.01
C PHE A 5 -30.58 6.41 -23.96
N ASN A 6 -30.01 5.18 -24.04
CA ASN A 6 -30.27 4.16 -23.02
C ASN A 6 -29.28 4.32 -21.85
N ILE A 7 -29.79 4.72 -20.68
CA ILE A 7 -28.98 4.98 -19.49
C ILE A 7 -28.27 3.71 -18.96
N GLU A 8 -28.77 2.52 -19.27
CA GLU A 8 -28.17 1.24 -18.85
C GLU A 8 -26.80 1.00 -19.51
N ASN A 9 -26.52 1.64 -20.62
CA ASN A 9 -25.27 1.53 -21.36
C ASN A 9 -24.15 2.42 -20.79
N TYR A 10 -24.44 3.21 -19.74
CA TYR A 10 -23.51 4.15 -19.13
C TYR A 10 -23.14 3.71 -17.71
N SER A 11 -21.86 3.80 -17.37
CA SER A 11 -21.41 3.65 -16.00
C SER A 11 -21.74 4.90 -15.15
N LEU A 12 -21.68 4.76 -13.81
CA LEU A 12 -21.84 5.91 -12.93
C LEU A 12 -20.86 7.06 -13.27
N PHE A 13 -19.61 6.73 -13.62
CA PHE A 13 -18.62 7.73 -14.02
C PHE A 13 -18.98 8.45 -15.31
N ASP A 14 -19.49 7.72 -16.30
CA ASP A 14 -19.94 8.32 -17.55
C ASP A 14 -21.07 9.32 -17.31
N ILE A 15 -22.01 8.95 -16.44
CA ILE A 15 -23.13 9.82 -16.05
C ILE A 15 -22.66 11.07 -15.31
N LEU A 16 -21.75 10.94 -14.36
CA LEU A 16 -21.17 12.08 -13.64
C LEU A 16 -20.41 13.01 -14.59
N HIS A 17 -19.64 12.45 -15.51
CA HIS A 17 -18.92 13.21 -16.53
C HIS A 17 -19.86 13.94 -17.49
N LEU A 18 -20.92 13.28 -17.96
CA LEU A 18 -21.95 13.88 -18.81
C LEU A 18 -22.66 15.06 -18.12
N LEU A 19 -22.91 14.94 -16.82
CA LEU A 19 -23.53 15.98 -16.01
C LEU A 19 -22.52 17.05 -15.52
N GLN A 20 -21.24 16.91 -15.84
CA GLN A 20 -20.13 17.77 -15.38
C GLN A 20 -20.05 17.85 -13.85
N LEU A 21 -20.31 16.74 -13.15
CA LEU A 21 -20.25 16.64 -11.70
C LEU A 21 -18.96 15.97 -11.25
N PRO A 22 -18.29 16.47 -10.18
CA PRO A 22 -17.21 15.76 -9.54
C PRO A 22 -17.75 14.51 -8.83
N TYR A 23 -16.90 13.54 -8.52
CA TYR A 23 -17.33 12.35 -7.78
C TYR A 23 -17.91 12.72 -6.38
N GLU A 24 -17.29 13.66 -5.69
CA GLU A 24 -17.73 14.19 -4.39
C GLU A 24 -18.72 15.35 -4.54
N PHE A 25 -19.70 15.20 -5.44
CA PHE A 25 -20.69 16.23 -5.65
C PHE A 25 -21.60 16.40 -4.43
N GLN A 26 -22.06 17.62 -4.23
CA GLN A 26 -22.93 18.05 -3.14
C GLN A 26 -24.18 18.76 -3.70
N THR A 27 -25.16 19.01 -2.85
CA THR A 27 -26.43 19.69 -3.20
C THR A 27 -26.27 20.98 -4.02
N PRO A 28 -25.28 21.86 -3.78
CA PRO A 28 -25.07 23.03 -4.63
C PRO A 28 -24.73 22.71 -6.08
N HIS A 29 -23.90 21.69 -6.31
CA HIS A 29 -23.53 21.23 -7.65
C HIS A 29 -24.77 20.70 -8.41
N LEU A 30 -25.65 19.97 -7.73
CA LEU A 30 -26.89 19.47 -8.29
C LEU A 30 -27.85 20.61 -8.67
N ALA A 31 -27.92 21.66 -7.87
CA ALA A 31 -28.75 22.83 -8.16
C ALA A 31 -28.30 23.54 -9.44
N GLU A 32 -27.00 23.66 -9.67
CA GLU A 32 -26.44 24.22 -10.89
C GLU A 32 -26.72 23.33 -12.12
N THR A 33 -26.48 22.02 -11.99
CA THR A 33 -26.76 21.05 -13.05
C THR A 33 -28.23 21.03 -13.44
N LYS A 34 -29.15 21.12 -12.46
CA LYS A 34 -30.60 21.24 -12.73
C LYS A 34 -30.95 22.45 -13.56
N LYS A 35 -30.31 23.60 -13.29
CA LYS A 35 -30.51 24.82 -14.11
C LYS A 35 -30.07 24.59 -15.55
N LYS A 36 -28.89 23.96 -15.77
CA LYS A 36 -28.39 23.65 -17.11
C LYS A 36 -29.32 22.70 -17.87
N ILE A 37 -29.83 21.64 -17.20
CA ILE A 37 -30.78 20.72 -17.84
C ILE A 37 -32.08 21.38 -18.19
N ASN A 38 -32.62 22.27 -17.36
CA ASN A 38 -33.84 23.01 -17.67
C ASN A 38 -33.70 23.92 -18.92
N LEU A 39 -32.49 24.40 -19.21
CA LEU A 39 -32.22 25.14 -20.43
C LEU A 39 -32.32 24.29 -21.71
N LEU A 40 -32.20 22.94 -21.58
CA LEU A 40 -32.40 22.03 -22.71
C LEU A 40 -33.89 21.84 -23.07
N ASN A 41 -34.81 22.26 -22.21
CA ASN A 41 -36.24 22.19 -22.48
C ASN A 41 -36.74 23.41 -23.29
N GLN A 42 -36.08 23.67 -24.42
CA GLN A 42 -36.42 24.79 -25.32
C GLN A 42 -36.87 24.27 -26.69
N PRO A 43 -37.72 25.04 -27.42
CA PRO A 43 -38.10 24.71 -28.79
C PRO A 43 -36.85 24.62 -29.68
N GLY A 44 -36.65 23.47 -30.34
CA GLY A 44 -35.49 23.19 -31.20
C GLY A 44 -34.45 22.20 -30.62
N VAL A 45 -34.55 21.86 -29.38
CA VAL A 45 -33.73 20.77 -28.79
C VAL A 45 -34.48 19.46 -28.94
N ASP A 46 -33.74 18.38 -29.29
CA ASP A 46 -34.29 17.03 -29.37
C ASP A 46 -34.84 16.58 -28.01
N LYS A 47 -36.12 16.24 -27.97
CA LYS A 47 -36.80 15.82 -26.76
C LYS A 47 -36.12 14.57 -26.10
N GLY A 48 -35.57 13.69 -26.93
CA GLY A 48 -34.83 12.51 -26.43
C GLY A 48 -33.60 12.90 -25.61
N VAL A 49 -32.89 13.97 -25.99
CA VAL A 49 -31.76 14.53 -25.26
C VAL A 49 -32.23 15.06 -23.91
N TYR A 50 -33.27 15.85 -23.86
CA TYR A 50 -33.79 16.42 -22.62
C TYR A 50 -34.24 15.31 -21.65
N ASP A 51 -35.00 14.32 -22.15
CA ASP A 51 -35.51 13.21 -21.35
C ASP A 51 -34.36 12.34 -20.78
N PHE A 52 -33.30 12.12 -21.56
CA PHE A 52 -32.11 11.40 -21.12
C PHE A 52 -31.38 12.17 -19.99
N TYR A 53 -31.08 13.44 -20.15
CA TYR A 53 -30.44 14.23 -19.10
C TYR A 53 -31.30 14.38 -17.85
N LYS A 54 -32.60 14.44 -17.98
CA LYS A 54 -33.52 14.47 -16.86
C LYS A 54 -33.49 13.15 -16.08
N LYS A 55 -33.50 12.00 -16.75
CA LYS A 55 -33.40 10.69 -16.12
C LYS A 55 -32.05 10.51 -15.39
N THR A 56 -30.94 10.84 -16.04
CA THR A 56 -29.61 10.77 -15.41
C THR A 56 -29.52 11.64 -14.17
N PHE A 57 -30.11 12.84 -14.20
CA PHE A 57 -30.16 13.74 -13.05
C PHE A 57 -30.96 13.17 -11.88
N ILE A 58 -32.09 12.51 -12.15
CA ILE A 58 -32.90 11.85 -11.11
C ILE A 58 -32.09 10.78 -10.39
N VAL A 59 -31.33 9.97 -11.13
CA VAL A 59 -30.48 8.91 -10.56
C VAL A 59 -29.41 9.51 -9.65
N VAL A 60 -28.68 10.52 -10.13
CA VAL A 60 -27.60 11.16 -9.35
C VAL A 60 -28.17 11.89 -8.12
N ASN A 61 -29.34 12.50 -8.23
CA ASN A 61 -30.00 13.10 -7.06
C ASN A 61 -30.46 12.05 -6.04
N CYS A 62 -30.85 10.87 -6.49
CA CYS A 62 -31.15 9.74 -5.59
C CYS A 62 -29.90 9.30 -4.81
N LEU A 63 -28.75 9.20 -5.47
CA LEU A 63 -27.46 8.90 -4.81
C LEU A 63 -27.10 9.97 -3.75
N ASN A 64 -27.26 11.25 -4.07
CA ASN A 64 -27.00 12.32 -3.11
C ASN A 64 -27.89 12.22 -1.87
N LYS A 65 -29.18 11.98 -2.06
CA LYS A 65 -30.13 11.81 -0.94
C LYS A 65 -29.85 10.56 -0.09
N TYR A 66 -29.36 9.51 -0.70
CA TYR A 66 -28.91 8.32 0.03
C TYR A 66 -27.69 8.63 0.91
N ARG A 67 -26.71 9.37 0.38
CA ARG A 67 -25.54 9.84 1.12
C ARG A 67 -25.94 10.76 2.27
N GLU A 68 -26.83 11.73 2.03
CA GLU A 68 -27.37 12.64 3.07
C GLU A 68 -28.02 11.85 4.20
N LYS A 69 -28.84 10.84 3.86
CA LYS A 69 -29.48 9.99 4.88
C LYS A 69 -28.49 9.14 5.67
N LYS A 70 -27.43 8.65 5.03
CA LYS A 70 -26.38 7.92 5.74
C LYS A 70 -25.59 8.84 6.68
N MET A 71 -25.27 10.04 6.27
CA MET A 71 -24.60 11.05 7.11
C MET A 71 -25.46 11.46 8.34
N GLU A 72 -26.77 11.40 8.27
CA GLU A 72 -27.65 11.64 9.43
C GLU A 72 -27.52 10.57 10.53
N PHE A 73 -27.15 9.34 10.15
CA PHE A 73 -27.01 8.19 11.07
C PHE A 73 -25.56 7.88 11.46
N ASP A 74 -24.60 8.31 10.67
CA ASP A 74 -23.16 8.04 10.86
C ASP A 74 -22.36 9.32 10.59
N LEU A 75 -21.90 9.97 11.66
CA LEU A 75 -21.14 11.22 11.60
C LEU A 75 -19.76 11.05 10.92
N ASP A 76 -19.24 9.83 10.87
CA ASP A 76 -17.96 9.46 10.23
C ASP A 76 -18.15 8.86 8.83
N TYR A 77 -19.36 8.92 8.28
CA TYR A 77 -19.64 8.40 6.94
C TYR A 77 -18.91 9.21 5.87
N PHE A 78 -18.10 8.52 5.09
CA PHE A 78 -17.50 9.05 3.86
C PHE A 78 -18.14 8.37 2.65
N PRO A 79 -18.39 9.09 1.54
CA PRO A 79 -18.90 8.51 0.31
C PRO A 79 -18.03 7.33 -0.17
N ASP A 80 -18.62 6.14 -0.26
CA ASP A 80 -17.96 4.94 -0.75
C ASP A 80 -18.31 4.70 -2.22
N LEU A 81 -17.28 4.66 -3.07
CA LEU A 81 -17.43 4.45 -4.51
C LEU A 81 -18.12 3.12 -4.85
N GLU A 82 -17.81 2.06 -4.14
CA GLU A 82 -18.39 0.75 -4.42
C GLU A 82 -19.86 0.69 -3.99
N GLU A 83 -20.20 1.32 -2.89
CA GLU A 83 -21.59 1.45 -2.43
C GLU A 83 -22.42 2.26 -3.43
N ASP A 84 -21.91 3.37 -3.92
CA ASP A 84 -22.57 4.19 -4.93
C ASP A 84 -22.76 3.46 -6.27
N LYS A 85 -21.77 2.70 -6.72
CA LYS A 85 -21.88 1.87 -7.93
C LYS A 85 -22.95 0.78 -7.78
N ASN A 86 -23.03 0.16 -6.60
CA ASN A 86 -24.02 -0.88 -6.31
C ASN A 86 -25.42 -0.26 -6.27
N LEU A 87 -25.58 0.87 -5.58
CA LEU A 87 -26.84 1.59 -5.53
C LEU A 87 -27.28 2.07 -6.92
N TYR A 88 -26.35 2.56 -7.74
CA TYR A 88 -26.63 2.93 -9.13
C TYR A 88 -27.20 1.75 -9.93
N LYS A 89 -26.60 0.57 -9.83
CA LYS A 89 -27.12 -0.65 -10.48
C LYS A 89 -28.48 -1.06 -9.95
N GLU A 90 -28.71 -0.98 -8.64
CA GLU A 90 -29.99 -1.26 -8.02
C GLU A 90 -31.09 -0.32 -8.52
N ILE A 91 -30.79 0.97 -8.70
CA ILE A 91 -31.74 1.94 -9.24
C ILE A 91 -32.14 1.58 -10.68
N LEU A 92 -31.17 1.17 -11.51
CA LEU A 92 -31.46 0.82 -12.91
C LEU A 92 -32.31 -0.45 -13.07
N ILE A 93 -32.22 -1.39 -12.13
CA ILE A 93 -32.94 -2.67 -12.16
C ILE A 93 -34.37 -2.55 -11.58
N LEU A 94 -34.72 -1.41 -10.99
CA LEU A 94 -36.05 -1.23 -10.40
C LEU A 94 -37.18 -1.43 -11.46
N PRO A 95 -38.17 -2.28 -11.17
CA PRO A 95 -39.33 -2.44 -12.06
C PRO A 95 -40.05 -1.09 -12.19
N ASN A 96 -40.29 -0.65 -13.41
CA ASN A 96 -40.87 0.67 -13.76
C ASN A 96 -39.98 1.89 -13.50
N PHE A 97 -38.65 1.71 -13.48
CA PHE A 97 -37.70 2.85 -13.39
C PHE A 97 -38.03 3.98 -14.35
N GLU A 98 -38.48 3.66 -15.57
CA GLU A 98 -38.85 4.68 -16.59
C GLU A 98 -40.05 5.56 -16.17
N ARG A 99 -40.88 5.12 -15.23
CA ARG A 99 -42.06 5.84 -14.74
C ARG A 99 -41.84 6.57 -13.43
N LEU A 100 -40.68 6.35 -12.78
CA LEU A 100 -40.33 7.00 -11.54
C LEU A 100 -39.75 8.40 -11.83
N ASN A 101 -40.43 9.44 -11.36
CA ASN A 101 -40.08 10.83 -11.60
C ASN A 101 -39.50 11.56 -10.39
N SER A 102 -39.42 10.89 -9.23
CA SER A 102 -38.94 11.50 -7.98
C SER A 102 -37.82 10.66 -7.35
N PRO A 103 -36.68 11.30 -6.98
CA PRO A 103 -35.60 10.64 -6.27
C PRO A 103 -36.05 10.07 -4.93
N GLU A 104 -37.02 10.72 -4.26
CA GLU A 104 -37.55 10.30 -2.97
C GLU A 104 -38.29 8.95 -3.09
N GLN A 105 -39.08 8.79 -4.13
CA GLN A 105 -39.81 7.52 -4.37
C GLN A 105 -38.85 6.36 -4.65
N ILE A 106 -37.79 6.61 -5.42
CA ILE A 106 -36.75 5.61 -5.72
C ILE A 106 -36.06 5.19 -4.42
N LEU A 107 -35.65 6.16 -3.63
CA LEU A 107 -34.95 5.90 -2.36
C LEU A 107 -35.83 5.14 -1.37
N GLU A 108 -37.12 5.47 -1.27
CA GLU A 108 -38.06 4.77 -0.39
C GLU A 108 -38.22 3.30 -0.78
N ILE A 109 -38.32 2.98 -2.07
CA ILE A 109 -38.42 1.60 -2.58
C ILE A 109 -37.14 0.81 -2.23
N ILE A 110 -35.94 1.40 -2.42
CA ILE A 110 -34.66 0.76 -2.11
C ILE A 110 -34.53 0.50 -0.61
N LEU A 111 -34.81 1.50 0.22
CA LEU A 111 -34.73 1.36 1.68
C LEU A 111 -35.70 0.31 2.21
N LYS A 112 -36.91 0.27 1.67
CA LYS A 112 -37.94 -0.73 2.04
C LYS A 112 -37.53 -2.14 1.63
N ASN A 113 -36.90 -2.31 0.47
CA ASN A 113 -36.35 -3.58 0.03
C ASN A 113 -35.20 -4.05 0.95
N ASN A 114 -34.29 -3.14 1.33
CA ASN A 114 -33.18 -3.42 2.24
C ASN A 114 -33.66 -3.72 3.67
N GLU A 115 -34.71 -3.04 4.15
CA GLU A 115 -35.34 -3.33 5.45
C GLU A 115 -36.01 -4.68 5.49
N ASN A 116 -36.72 -5.07 4.42
CA ASN A 116 -37.29 -6.39 4.27
C ASN A 116 -36.26 -7.51 4.22
N LEU A 117 -35.07 -7.26 3.64
CA LEU A 117 -33.93 -8.17 3.67
C LEU A 117 -33.32 -8.28 5.09
N ARG A 118 -33.23 -7.19 5.84
CA ARG A 118 -32.77 -7.19 7.25
C ARG A 118 -33.73 -7.93 8.17
N ILE A 119 -35.04 -7.76 8.02
CA ILE A 119 -36.05 -8.44 8.82
C ILE A 119 -36.02 -9.94 8.54
N LYS A 120 -35.82 -10.37 7.30
CA LYS A 120 -35.63 -11.78 6.95
C LYS A 120 -34.35 -12.36 7.51
N SER A 121 -33.22 -11.62 7.48
CA SER A 121 -31.92 -12.08 8.02
C SER A 121 -31.89 -12.22 9.54
N ASN A 122 -32.72 -11.46 10.27
CA ASN A 122 -32.79 -11.54 11.73
C ASN A 122 -33.68 -12.68 12.23
N ASN A 123 -34.52 -13.25 11.36
CA ASN A 123 -35.48 -14.34 11.73
C ASN A 123 -35.04 -15.74 11.28
N GLU A 124 -33.93 -15.84 10.51
CA GLU A 124 -33.38 -17.13 10.04
C GLU A 124 -32.04 -17.42 10.73
N GLN A 125 -31.87 -18.65 11.21
CA GLN A 125 -30.60 -19.08 11.80
C GLN A 125 -29.48 -19.04 10.72
N PRO A 126 -28.24 -18.71 11.09
CA PRO A 126 -27.13 -18.52 10.11
C PRO A 126 -26.86 -19.74 9.20
N ARG A 127 -27.25 -20.96 9.63
CA ARG A 127 -27.09 -22.17 8.83
C ARG A 127 -28.09 -22.26 7.67
N GLU A 128 -29.37 -21.87 7.89
CA GLU A 128 -30.39 -21.91 6.84
C GLU A 128 -30.14 -20.88 5.75
N ILE A 129 -29.56 -19.73 6.11
CA ILE A 129 -29.18 -18.69 5.14
C ILE A 129 -28.08 -19.18 4.20
N LEU A 130 -27.07 -19.85 4.73
CA LEU A 130 -25.97 -20.44 3.94
C LEU A 130 -26.48 -21.55 3.00
N GLU A 131 -27.39 -22.40 3.46
CA GLU A 131 -27.98 -23.45 2.64
C GLU A 131 -28.93 -22.91 1.56
N GLN A 132 -29.67 -21.83 1.84
CA GLN A 132 -30.50 -21.16 0.84
C GLN A 132 -29.69 -20.41 -0.19
N PHE A 133 -28.57 -19.77 0.22
CA PHE A 133 -27.62 -19.17 -0.73
C PHE A 133 -26.96 -20.25 -1.59
N ALA A 134 -26.50 -21.35 -1.02
CA ALA A 134 -25.94 -22.48 -1.76
C ALA A 134 -26.95 -23.04 -2.78
N GLN A 135 -28.23 -23.28 -2.37
CA GLN A 135 -29.30 -23.75 -3.26
C GLN A 135 -29.68 -22.72 -4.34
N LYS A 136 -29.60 -21.41 -4.04
CA LYS A 136 -29.87 -20.34 -5.01
C LYS A 136 -28.72 -20.22 -6.03
N PHE A 137 -27.49 -20.42 -5.58
CA PHE A 137 -26.32 -20.52 -6.46
C PHE A 137 -26.34 -21.79 -7.32
N GLU A 138 -26.79 -22.90 -6.78
CA GLU A 138 -26.98 -24.14 -7.55
C GLU A 138 -28.15 -24.05 -8.56
N ARG A 139 -29.22 -23.32 -8.21
CA ARG A 139 -30.33 -23.08 -9.15
C ARG A 139 -30.02 -22.09 -10.27
N SER A 140 -29.08 -21.15 -10.03
CA SER A 140 -28.58 -20.25 -11.10
C SER A 140 -27.57 -20.93 -12.01
N LYS A 141 -27.03 -22.09 -11.61
CA LYS A 141 -26.24 -23.02 -12.43
C LYS A 141 -27.12 -23.99 -13.24
N LYS A 142 -28.34 -23.63 -13.64
CA LYS A 142 -28.97 -24.31 -14.75
C LYS A 142 -28.10 -24.04 -15.97
N GLU A 143 -27.25 -25.02 -16.30
CA GLU A 143 -26.56 -25.08 -17.57
C GLU A 143 -27.60 -24.82 -18.68
N PRO A 144 -27.31 -23.87 -19.59
CA PRO A 144 -28.15 -23.78 -20.78
C PRO A 144 -28.07 -25.14 -21.48
N THR A 145 -29.13 -25.90 -21.44
CA THR A 145 -29.26 -27.10 -22.27
C THR A 145 -29.25 -26.62 -23.72
N LEU A 146 -28.06 -26.53 -24.31
CA LEU A 146 -27.91 -26.35 -25.73
C LEU A 146 -28.41 -27.62 -26.38
N SER A 147 -29.55 -27.50 -27.06
CA SER A 147 -30.23 -28.60 -27.75
C SER A 147 -29.46 -29.10 -29.00
N THR A 148 -28.34 -28.49 -29.31
CA THR A 148 -27.41 -28.91 -30.36
C THR A 148 -25.97 -28.82 -29.88
N PRO A 149 -25.18 -29.89 -29.99
CA PRO A 149 -23.75 -29.82 -29.69
C PRO A 149 -23.08 -28.91 -30.72
N VAL A 150 -22.76 -27.69 -30.29
CA VAL A 150 -21.82 -26.86 -31.07
C VAL A 150 -20.45 -27.51 -30.90
N PRO A 151 -19.76 -27.92 -32.02
CA PRO A 151 -18.44 -28.46 -31.91
C PRO A 151 -17.49 -27.35 -31.46
N LEU A 152 -17.29 -27.25 -30.16
CA LEU A 152 -16.28 -26.38 -29.57
C LEU A 152 -14.92 -27.06 -29.82
N ALA A 153 -13.95 -26.30 -30.29
CA ALA A 153 -12.60 -26.79 -30.45
C ALA A 153 -12.10 -27.44 -29.15
N PRO A 154 -11.39 -28.57 -29.22
CA PRO A 154 -10.82 -29.22 -28.05
C PRO A 154 -10.00 -28.20 -27.25
N GLY A 155 -10.37 -27.92 -26.01
CA GLY A 155 -9.70 -26.97 -25.13
C GLY A 155 -10.38 -25.62 -24.95
N SER A 156 -11.39 -25.24 -25.74
CA SER A 156 -12.17 -24.05 -25.51
C SER A 156 -13.29 -24.28 -24.48
N ILE A 157 -13.14 -23.67 -23.32
CA ILE A 157 -14.18 -23.55 -22.26
C ILE A 157 -14.64 -24.88 -21.67
N ASN A 158 -13.76 -25.57 -20.96
CA ASN A 158 -14.18 -26.50 -19.95
C ASN A 158 -13.58 -26.11 -18.59
N ALA A 159 -14.32 -25.38 -17.78
CA ALA A 159 -13.89 -24.97 -16.43
C ALA A 159 -13.52 -26.17 -15.52
N ILE A 160 -13.93 -27.37 -15.88
CA ILE A 160 -13.65 -28.63 -15.17
C ILE A 160 -12.25 -29.18 -15.52
N LYS A 161 -11.65 -28.78 -16.64
CA LYS A 161 -10.33 -29.29 -17.07
C LYS A 161 -9.15 -28.56 -16.47
N ARG A 162 -9.32 -27.34 -15.96
CA ARG A 162 -8.25 -26.54 -15.42
C ARG A 162 -8.29 -26.56 -13.89
N GLN A 163 -7.37 -27.27 -13.29
CA GLN A 163 -7.19 -27.28 -11.83
C GLN A 163 -5.98 -26.41 -11.46
N LEU A 164 -6.09 -25.70 -10.35
CA LEU A 164 -4.96 -25.00 -9.78
C LEU A 164 -4.14 -25.96 -8.93
N GLN A 165 -2.86 -26.01 -9.18
CA GLN A 165 -1.88 -26.71 -8.36
C GLN A 165 -1.06 -25.69 -7.59
N VAL A 166 -0.94 -25.87 -6.28
CA VAL A 166 -0.07 -25.05 -5.43
C VAL A 166 1.33 -25.68 -5.37
N ARG A 167 2.35 -24.88 -5.63
CA ARG A 167 3.75 -25.27 -5.52
C ARG A 167 4.49 -24.27 -4.63
N ASN A 168 5.15 -24.76 -3.59
CA ASN A 168 6.00 -23.95 -2.73
C ASN A 168 7.46 -24.08 -3.18
N LEU A 169 8.12 -22.93 -3.31
CA LEU A 169 9.55 -22.83 -3.59
C LEU A 169 10.24 -22.35 -2.31
N PHE A 170 11.06 -23.20 -1.73
CA PHE A 170 11.93 -22.86 -0.61
C PHE A 170 13.27 -22.39 -1.18
N MET A 171 13.58 -21.13 -0.96
CA MET A 171 14.73 -20.46 -1.56
C MET A 171 15.63 -19.89 -0.46
N ASN A 172 16.93 -19.81 -0.77
CA ASN A 172 17.91 -19.23 0.15
C ASN A 172 18.92 -18.40 -0.63
N SER A 173 19.29 -17.23 -0.12
CA SER A 173 20.24 -16.31 -0.74
C SER A 173 21.64 -16.90 -0.90
N VAL A 174 22.00 -17.95 -0.12
CA VAL A 174 23.26 -18.66 -0.28
C VAL A 174 23.44 -19.29 -1.67
N PHE A 175 22.33 -19.60 -2.36
CA PHE A 175 22.32 -20.17 -3.71
C PHE A 175 22.10 -19.11 -4.80
N ARG A 176 22.36 -17.84 -4.50
CA ARG A 176 22.34 -16.76 -5.49
C ARG A 176 23.32 -17.01 -6.64
N ASN A 177 23.11 -16.35 -7.73
CA ASN A 177 24.02 -16.47 -8.88
C ASN A 177 25.34 -15.72 -8.58
N GLU A 178 26.42 -16.45 -8.29
CA GLU A 178 27.74 -15.90 -7.97
C GLU A 178 28.48 -15.32 -9.18
N THR A 179 28.00 -15.54 -10.41
CA THR A 179 28.63 -14.98 -11.60
C THR A 179 28.37 -13.47 -11.76
N ASP A 180 27.42 -12.91 -11.01
CA ASP A 180 27.16 -11.49 -10.94
C ASP A 180 28.06 -10.85 -9.87
N GLN A 181 29.04 -10.07 -10.30
CA GLN A 181 29.99 -9.36 -9.41
C GLN A 181 29.34 -8.29 -8.52
N HIS A 182 28.09 -7.90 -8.81
CA HIS A 182 27.32 -6.92 -8.06
C HIS A 182 26.30 -7.57 -7.12
N ALA A 183 26.18 -8.88 -7.15
CA ALA A 183 25.23 -9.60 -6.30
C ALA A 183 25.63 -9.49 -4.82
N THR A 184 24.70 -9.00 -4.00
CA THR A 184 24.80 -9.03 -2.54
C THR A 184 23.86 -10.09 -1.99
N THR A 185 23.89 -10.33 -0.69
CA THR A 185 22.93 -11.26 -0.06
C THR A 185 21.48 -10.77 -0.15
N THR A 186 21.27 -9.47 -0.35
CA THR A 186 19.96 -8.81 -0.39
C THR A 186 19.58 -8.19 -1.72
N ASP A 187 20.44 -8.33 -2.72
CA ASP A 187 20.21 -7.89 -4.10
C ASP A 187 20.89 -8.85 -5.06
N PHE A 188 20.13 -9.79 -5.62
CA PHE A 188 20.67 -10.87 -6.44
C PHE A 188 19.67 -11.46 -7.41
N ASP A 189 20.20 -12.07 -8.45
CA ASP A 189 19.46 -12.91 -9.35
C ASP A 189 19.45 -14.38 -8.91
N TYR A 190 18.29 -15.00 -9.03
CA TYR A 190 18.11 -16.44 -8.83
C TYR A 190 17.66 -17.08 -10.13
N ILE A 191 18.45 -18.02 -10.64
CA ILE A 191 18.11 -18.78 -11.83
C ILE A 191 17.42 -20.06 -11.39
N ILE A 192 16.17 -20.24 -11.79
CA ILE A 192 15.39 -21.44 -11.50
C ILE A 192 15.94 -22.56 -12.37
N PRO A 193 16.43 -23.68 -11.78
CA PRO A 193 17.12 -24.74 -12.54
C PRO A 193 16.25 -25.39 -13.62
N SER A 194 14.95 -25.45 -13.41
CA SER A 194 13.95 -25.92 -14.37
C SER A 194 12.83 -24.91 -14.47
N GLU A 195 12.55 -24.45 -15.67
CA GLU A 195 11.47 -23.49 -15.93
C GLU A 195 10.14 -23.99 -15.35
N ILE A 196 9.44 -23.08 -14.64
CA ILE A 196 8.14 -23.38 -14.05
C ILE A 196 7.09 -22.76 -14.95
N ASN A 197 6.32 -23.63 -15.61
CA ASN A 197 5.34 -23.21 -16.60
C ASN A 197 3.95 -23.04 -15.99
N ASN A 198 3.12 -22.26 -16.70
CA ASN A 198 1.70 -22.08 -16.38
C ASN A 198 1.44 -21.45 -15.00
N VAL A 199 2.30 -20.58 -14.51
CA VAL A 199 2.11 -19.86 -13.25
C VAL A 199 1.05 -18.78 -13.44
N VAL A 200 0.03 -18.77 -12.57
CA VAL A 200 -1.07 -17.78 -12.60
C VAL A 200 -1.02 -16.80 -11.43
N SER A 201 -0.30 -17.18 -10.37
CA SER A 201 -0.06 -16.26 -9.25
C SER A 201 1.22 -16.58 -8.47
N MET A 202 1.73 -15.57 -7.77
CA MET A 202 2.91 -15.66 -6.91
C MET A 202 2.65 -14.90 -5.60
N GLU A 203 3.07 -15.48 -4.48
CA GLU A 203 2.91 -14.90 -3.15
C GLU A 203 4.10 -15.28 -2.26
N ILE A 204 4.58 -14.33 -1.42
CA ILE A 204 5.53 -14.68 -0.36
C ILE A 204 4.79 -15.16 0.88
N THR A 205 5.18 -16.32 1.42
CA THR A 205 4.54 -16.90 2.60
C THR A 205 5.41 -16.83 3.85
N SER A 206 6.72 -16.90 3.72
CA SER A 206 7.65 -16.75 4.84
C SER A 206 8.96 -16.10 4.41
N LEU A 207 9.62 -15.45 5.37
CA LEU A 207 10.97 -14.93 5.28
C LEU A 207 11.72 -15.33 6.56
N ASP A 208 12.82 -16.04 6.41
CA ASP A 208 13.67 -16.51 7.51
C ASP A 208 14.98 -15.71 7.48
N MET A 209 15.13 -14.78 8.40
CA MET A 209 16.30 -13.91 8.49
C MET A 209 17.00 -14.04 9.83
N PRO A 210 18.35 -13.91 9.85
CA PRO A 210 19.05 -13.73 11.11
C PRO A 210 18.59 -12.43 11.77
N SER A 211 18.23 -12.49 13.05
CA SER A 211 17.89 -11.30 13.81
C SER A 211 19.13 -10.44 14.06
N ASN A 212 18.97 -9.11 13.98
CA ASN A 212 20.04 -8.13 14.15
C ASN A 212 21.25 -8.31 13.22
N SER A 213 21.03 -8.90 12.03
CA SER A 213 22.08 -9.05 11.02
C SER A 213 22.42 -7.72 10.32
N TRP A 214 21.50 -6.77 10.31
CA TRP A 214 21.73 -5.42 9.75
C TRP A 214 21.99 -4.41 10.85
N TYR A 215 22.83 -3.43 10.55
CA TYR A 215 23.05 -2.32 11.44
C TYR A 215 22.00 -1.23 11.25
N HIS A 216 21.40 -0.77 12.35
CA HIS A 216 20.50 0.38 12.34
C HIS A 216 21.27 1.66 12.04
N PHE A 217 22.47 1.75 12.60
CA PHE A 217 23.45 2.80 12.30
C PHE A 217 24.52 2.19 11.40
N ASN A 218 24.44 2.41 10.09
CA ASN A 218 25.42 1.87 9.14
C ASN A 218 26.31 3.00 8.65
N ASN A 219 27.47 3.15 9.29
CA ASN A 219 28.47 4.19 8.99
C ASN A 219 27.89 5.61 8.91
N LEU A 220 26.95 5.93 9.82
CA LEU A 220 26.35 7.25 9.90
C LEU A 220 27.25 8.19 10.66
N SER A 221 27.47 9.40 10.13
CA SER A 221 28.37 10.37 10.73
C SER A 221 27.76 11.77 10.81
N PHE A 222 28.35 12.58 11.66
CA PHE A 222 28.17 14.02 11.68
C PHE A 222 29.51 14.73 11.96
N THR A 223 29.59 16.00 11.60
CA THR A 223 30.76 16.82 11.83
C THR A 223 30.52 17.90 12.86
N ILE A 224 31.54 18.19 13.66
CA ILE A 224 31.54 19.28 14.65
C ILE A 224 32.70 20.23 14.33
N VAL A 225 32.39 21.51 14.22
CA VAL A 225 33.37 22.58 14.15
C VAL A 225 33.38 23.32 15.49
N TYR A 226 34.53 23.38 16.13
CA TYR A 226 34.74 23.94 17.49
C TYR A 226 36.00 24.77 17.55
N ASN A 227 36.29 25.40 18.69
CA ASN A 227 37.49 26.19 18.94
C ASN A 227 37.85 27.22 17.84
N GLY A 228 36.85 27.76 17.14
CA GLY A 228 37.07 28.78 16.12
C GLY A 228 37.52 28.23 14.75
N GLY A 229 37.39 26.90 14.49
CA GLY A 229 37.64 26.33 13.17
C GLY A 229 38.22 24.92 13.14
N GLU A 230 38.48 24.32 14.30
CA GLU A 230 38.86 22.90 14.38
C GLU A 230 37.65 22.02 14.02
N GLU A 231 37.90 20.97 13.26
CA GLU A 231 36.82 20.05 12.80
C GLU A 231 37.09 18.64 13.31
N ALA A 232 36.04 18.00 13.79
CA ALA A 232 36.03 16.59 14.16
C ALA A 232 34.82 15.89 13.55
N SER A 233 34.94 14.59 13.24
CA SER A 233 33.87 13.75 12.76
C SER A 233 33.61 12.61 13.74
N VAL A 234 32.33 12.37 14.01
CA VAL A 234 31.87 11.25 14.81
C VAL A 234 31.16 10.29 13.86
N THR A 235 31.51 9.00 13.92
CA THR A 235 30.90 7.98 13.07
C THR A 235 30.36 6.84 13.94
N VAL A 236 29.11 6.48 13.71
CA VAL A 236 28.42 5.42 14.43
C VAL A 236 28.15 4.26 13.50
N ASN A 237 28.48 3.06 13.95
CA ASN A 237 28.27 1.82 13.18
C ASN A 237 27.88 0.68 14.11
N GLY A 238 26.66 0.13 13.93
CA GLY A 238 26.16 -0.98 14.75
C GLY A 238 24.73 -0.79 15.24
N ASN A 239 24.38 -1.57 16.24
CA ASN A 239 23.08 -1.52 16.92
C ASN A 239 23.30 -1.13 18.38
N TYR A 240 22.60 -0.12 18.84
CA TYR A 240 22.78 0.49 20.16
C TYR A 240 21.41 0.66 20.85
N THR A 241 21.42 0.60 22.17
CA THR A 241 20.40 1.27 22.98
C THR A 241 20.64 2.78 22.98
N ALA A 242 19.67 3.58 23.39
CA ALA A 242 19.84 5.04 23.40
C ALA A 242 21.00 5.48 24.31
N SER A 243 21.16 4.83 25.46
CA SER A 243 22.27 5.12 26.39
C SER A 243 23.63 4.76 25.78
N GLU A 244 23.75 3.52 25.24
CA GLU A 244 25.00 3.07 24.62
C GLU A 244 25.41 3.96 23.43
N LEU A 245 24.43 4.44 22.65
CA LEU A 245 24.69 5.34 21.53
C LEU A 245 25.25 6.68 22.00
N VAL A 246 24.65 7.27 23.03
CA VAL A 246 25.11 8.54 23.61
C VAL A 246 26.48 8.38 24.25
N ASP A 247 26.73 7.27 24.94
CA ASP A 247 28.03 6.95 25.54
C ASP A 247 29.10 6.75 24.47
N ASP A 248 28.80 6.08 23.35
CA ASP A 248 29.73 5.90 22.24
C ASP A 248 30.09 7.24 21.58
N ILE A 249 29.10 8.11 21.32
CA ILE A 249 29.32 9.45 20.81
C ILE A 249 30.18 10.26 21.78
N SER A 250 29.91 10.17 23.10
CA SER A 250 30.72 10.85 24.14
C SER A 250 32.16 10.38 24.11
N ASN A 251 32.40 9.09 24.03
CA ASN A 251 33.74 8.49 24.01
C ASN A 251 34.53 8.92 22.76
N GLN A 252 33.85 8.96 21.59
CA GLN A 252 34.49 9.46 20.36
C GLN A 252 34.86 10.93 20.45
N LEU A 253 33.99 11.80 20.97
CA LEU A 253 34.26 13.22 21.18
C LEU A 253 35.41 13.44 22.14
N ILE A 254 35.46 12.72 23.26
CA ILE A 254 36.57 12.75 24.22
C ILE A 254 37.85 12.26 23.55
N GLY A 255 37.77 11.17 22.78
CA GLY A 255 38.94 10.58 22.09
C GLY A 255 39.63 11.52 21.08
N VAL A 256 38.86 12.39 20.45
CA VAL A 256 39.36 13.42 19.52
C VAL A 256 39.59 14.77 20.20
N GLY A 257 39.46 14.84 21.52
CA GLY A 257 39.72 16.06 22.30
C GLY A 257 38.67 17.17 22.14
N VAL A 258 37.46 16.84 21.71
CA VAL A 258 36.38 17.81 21.54
C VAL A 258 35.66 18.05 22.87
N PRO A 259 35.73 19.24 23.48
CA PRO A 259 35.15 19.51 24.79
C PRO A 259 33.67 19.88 24.69
N ILE A 260 32.86 18.98 24.13
CA ILE A 260 31.41 19.16 23.94
C ILE A 260 30.67 17.97 24.59
N PRO A 261 30.31 18.09 25.87
CA PRO A 261 29.55 17.06 26.55
C PRO A 261 28.19 16.86 25.89
N ASN A 262 27.78 15.61 25.82
CA ASN A 262 26.43 15.22 25.43
C ASN A 262 25.79 14.39 26.52
N SER A 263 24.47 14.44 26.59
CA SER A 263 23.68 13.70 27.59
C SER A 263 22.34 13.27 27.03
N LEU A 264 21.78 12.22 27.63
CA LEU A 264 20.46 11.72 27.37
C LEU A 264 19.57 11.98 28.59
N ASP A 265 18.44 12.63 28.38
CA ASP A 265 17.42 12.70 29.45
C ASP A 265 16.69 11.36 29.50
N PRO A 266 16.75 10.62 30.64
CA PRO A 266 16.12 9.31 30.76
C PRO A 266 14.58 9.36 30.70
N ASN A 267 13.96 10.51 31.00
CA ASN A 267 12.51 10.66 31.01
C ASN A 267 11.95 11.01 29.62
N THR A 268 12.62 11.93 28.94
CA THR A 268 12.17 12.44 27.62
C THR A 268 12.82 11.70 26.46
N GLN A 269 13.90 10.93 26.71
CA GLN A 269 14.70 10.24 25.69
C GLN A 269 15.25 11.21 24.62
N LYS A 270 15.49 12.45 25.01
CA LYS A 270 16.07 13.48 24.16
C LYS A 270 17.55 13.64 24.43
N MET A 271 18.30 13.94 23.38
CA MET A 271 19.73 14.18 23.44
C MET A 271 20.04 15.68 23.54
N THR A 272 21.01 16.03 24.39
CA THR A 272 21.49 17.40 24.55
C THR A 272 22.99 17.47 24.29
N PHE A 273 23.42 18.43 23.49
CA PHE A 273 24.81 18.85 23.39
C PHE A 273 25.06 20.17 24.11
N THR A 274 26.16 20.26 24.86
CA THR A 274 26.48 21.44 25.63
C THR A 274 27.84 22.01 25.19
N ASN A 275 27.89 23.31 24.91
CA ASN A 275 29.12 23.99 24.55
C ASN A 275 29.85 24.45 25.81
N THR A 276 31.02 23.91 26.05
CA THR A 276 31.92 24.33 27.16
C THR A 276 33.12 25.15 26.67
N THR A 277 33.11 25.49 25.36
CA THR A 277 34.20 26.27 24.76
C THR A 277 33.95 27.78 24.79
N SER A 278 34.97 28.57 24.48
CA SER A 278 34.86 30.02 24.34
C SER A 278 34.42 30.48 22.95
N PHE A 279 34.08 29.55 22.06
CA PHE A 279 33.69 29.84 20.69
C PHE A 279 32.34 29.15 20.38
N PRO A 280 31.57 29.68 19.44
CA PRO A 280 30.38 28.97 18.95
C PRO A 280 30.78 27.61 18.36
N VAL A 281 29.90 26.61 18.57
CA VAL A 281 30.07 25.26 18.02
C VAL A 281 29.04 25.04 16.96
N TYR A 282 29.46 24.45 15.85
CA TYR A 282 28.56 24.10 14.73
C TYR A 282 28.54 22.59 14.57
N ILE A 283 27.33 21.99 14.58
CA ILE A 283 27.13 20.57 14.35
C ILE A 283 26.42 20.43 13.02
N THR A 284 26.99 19.66 12.10
CA THR A 284 26.38 19.39 10.78
C THR A 284 26.09 17.92 10.65
N PHE A 285 24.82 17.57 10.58
CA PHE A 285 24.31 16.21 10.42
C PHE A 285 24.10 15.80 8.97
N SER A 286 23.85 16.76 8.09
CA SER A 286 23.67 16.53 6.65
C SER A 286 23.98 17.80 5.88
N THR A 287 24.51 17.64 4.68
CA THR A 287 24.77 18.75 3.75
C THR A 287 23.66 18.88 2.69
N GLU A 288 22.82 17.85 2.54
CA GLU A 288 21.77 17.80 1.53
C GLU A 288 20.41 17.51 2.17
N GLU A 289 19.38 18.21 1.72
CA GLU A 289 18.00 18.02 2.19
C GLU A 289 17.48 16.60 1.90
N SER A 290 17.91 15.99 0.79
CA SER A 290 17.56 14.63 0.40
C SER A 290 18.04 13.56 1.38
N SER A 291 19.17 13.78 2.02
CA SER A 291 19.79 12.88 2.99
C SER A 291 19.45 13.19 4.44
N LYS A 292 18.83 14.34 4.73
CA LYS A 292 18.45 14.79 6.08
C LYS A 292 17.75 13.71 6.90
N LYS A 293 16.71 13.08 6.33
CA LYS A 293 15.91 12.05 7.02
C LYS A 293 16.61 10.70 7.18
N LYS A 294 17.74 10.50 6.52
CA LYS A 294 18.60 9.32 6.64
C LYS A 294 19.83 9.58 7.49
N SER A 295 20.05 10.82 7.93
CA SER A 295 21.22 11.24 8.69
C SER A 295 21.20 10.75 10.13
N LEU A 296 22.38 10.69 10.75
CA LEU A 296 22.52 10.39 12.17
C LEU A 296 21.74 11.41 13.04
N GLY A 297 21.74 12.68 12.66
CA GLY A 297 20.99 13.72 13.37
C GLY A 297 19.50 13.42 13.46
N TRP A 298 18.88 12.93 12.37
CA TRP A 298 17.47 12.57 12.37
C TRP A 298 17.15 11.44 13.35
N LEU A 299 18.05 10.44 13.44
CA LEU A 299 17.90 9.31 14.38
C LEU A 299 18.16 9.74 15.83
N LEU A 300 19.05 10.71 16.06
CA LEU A 300 19.29 11.33 17.37
C LEU A 300 18.16 12.28 17.80
N GLY A 301 17.20 12.54 16.94
CA GLY A 301 16.05 13.40 17.23
C GLY A 301 16.18 14.84 16.76
N PHE A 302 17.28 15.22 16.13
CA PHE A 302 17.48 16.56 15.57
C PHE A 302 16.77 16.70 14.22
N ARG A 303 16.16 17.85 13.98
CA ARG A 303 15.29 18.06 12.80
C ARG A 303 15.87 19.03 11.79
N GLU A 304 16.95 19.73 12.12
CA GLU A 304 17.68 20.58 11.18
C GLU A 304 18.97 19.91 10.71
N MET A 305 19.50 20.37 9.58
CA MET A 305 20.75 19.83 9.02
C MET A 305 21.98 20.31 9.79
N THR A 306 21.91 21.54 10.28
CA THR A 306 23.02 22.19 11.01
C THR A 306 22.48 22.90 12.23
N TYR A 307 23.20 22.80 13.32
CA TYR A 307 22.91 23.50 14.58
C TYR A 307 24.10 24.36 15.00
N THR A 308 23.83 25.49 15.61
CA THR A 308 24.82 26.35 16.24
C THR A 308 24.55 26.36 17.74
N ILE A 309 25.58 25.99 18.52
CA ILE A 309 25.53 26.08 19.98
C ILE A 309 26.30 27.32 20.38
N PRO A 310 25.65 28.37 20.89
CA PRO A 310 26.33 29.60 21.26
C PRO A 310 27.26 29.39 22.46
N VAL A 311 28.12 30.36 22.70
CA VAL A 311 28.86 30.45 23.95
C VAL A 311 27.90 30.79 25.06
N SER A 312 28.10 30.23 26.25
CA SER A 312 27.29 30.54 27.44
C SER A 312 27.30 32.03 27.77
N THR A 313 26.12 32.62 27.84
CA THR A 313 25.88 33.96 28.34
C THR A 313 24.73 33.92 29.36
N ASP A 314 24.55 34.97 30.18
CA ASP A 314 23.47 35.03 31.15
C ASP A 314 22.07 34.95 30.51
N GLU A 315 21.94 35.24 29.21
CA GLU A 315 20.68 35.28 28.47
C GLU A 315 20.45 34.07 27.55
N ASN A 316 21.53 33.34 27.16
CA ASN A 316 21.46 32.24 26.19
C ASN A 316 21.98 30.95 26.80
N PRO A 317 21.22 29.84 26.70
CA PRO A 317 21.73 28.53 27.06
C PRO A 317 22.88 28.15 26.12
N ASN A 318 23.91 27.57 26.68
CA ASN A 318 25.03 27.00 25.92
C ASN A 318 24.79 25.55 25.48
N SER A 319 23.55 25.19 25.31
CA SER A 319 23.15 23.84 24.96
C SER A 319 22.03 23.80 23.91
N ILE A 320 21.99 22.75 23.15
CA ILE A 320 20.88 22.40 22.25
C ILE A 320 20.32 21.05 22.66
N GLU A 321 19.01 20.96 22.70
CA GLU A 321 18.26 19.73 22.94
C GLU A 321 17.59 19.30 21.62
N SER A 322 17.57 17.99 21.35
CA SER A 322 16.90 17.45 20.16
C SER A 322 15.38 17.71 20.22
N GLU A 323 14.77 18.03 19.09
CA GLU A 323 13.32 18.26 19.00
C GLU A 323 12.52 16.97 19.23
N GLY A 324 13.05 15.85 18.72
CA GLY A 324 12.46 14.52 18.88
C GLY A 324 13.23 13.64 19.83
N ILE A 325 12.66 12.46 20.08
CA ILE A 325 13.32 11.40 20.84
C ILE A 325 14.34 10.67 19.96
N ILE A 326 15.34 10.04 20.59
CA ILE A 326 16.30 9.18 19.89
C ILE A 326 15.57 7.94 19.34
N ASP A 327 15.75 7.67 18.06
CA ASP A 327 15.24 6.46 17.39
C ASP A 327 16.38 5.43 17.24
N THR A 328 16.50 4.51 18.20
CA THR A 328 17.42 3.38 18.13
C THR A 328 16.70 2.11 17.64
N GLY A 329 15.42 2.20 17.31
CA GLY A 329 14.64 1.10 16.78
C GLY A 329 15.11 0.75 15.37
N ALA A 330 15.43 -0.51 15.15
CA ALA A 330 15.69 -1.04 13.82
C ALA A 330 14.50 -0.77 12.88
N ASN A 331 14.67 -1.03 11.58
CA ASN A 331 13.56 -0.94 10.64
C ASN A 331 12.37 -1.77 11.15
N LYS A 332 11.23 -1.13 11.33
CA LYS A 332 10.00 -1.80 11.82
C LYS A 332 9.40 -2.74 10.79
N TYR A 333 9.78 -2.57 9.54
CA TYR A 333 9.37 -3.41 8.43
C TYR A 333 10.39 -3.32 7.28
N LEU A 334 10.37 -4.34 6.44
CA LEU A 334 11.11 -4.39 5.18
C LEU A 334 10.13 -4.62 4.03
N TYR A 335 10.52 -4.20 2.84
CA TYR A 335 9.85 -4.58 1.61
C TYR A 335 10.61 -5.72 0.95
N PHE A 336 9.89 -6.81 0.68
CA PHE A 336 10.39 -7.92 -0.11
C PHE A 336 9.97 -7.73 -1.55
N CYS A 337 10.95 -7.64 -2.43
CA CYS A 337 10.74 -7.34 -3.84
C CYS A 337 11.19 -8.50 -4.70
N ILE A 338 10.37 -8.86 -5.69
CA ILE A 338 10.74 -9.83 -6.73
C ILE A 338 10.37 -9.25 -8.09
N ASN A 339 11.37 -9.09 -8.93
CA ASN A 339 11.17 -8.90 -10.35
C ASN A 339 11.26 -10.26 -11.07
N ASP A 340 10.16 -10.71 -11.62
CA ASP A 340 10.01 -11.95 -12.37
C ASP A 340 10.10 -11.72 -13.88
N TYR A 341 10.42 -10.49 -14.28
CA TYR A 341 10.50 -10.03 -15.68
C TYR A 341 9.19 -10.18 -16.47
N GLN A 342 8.05 -10.28 -15.77
CA GLN A 342 6.72 -10.35 -16.39
C GLN A 342 6.03 -9.00 -16.32
N ASN A 343 5.43 -8.56 -17.44
CA ASN A 343 4.73 -7.27 -17.53
C ASN A 343 3.21 -7.40 -17.49
N ASN A 344 2.67 -8.62 -17.46
CA ASN A 344 1.24 -8.89 -17.52
C ASN A 344 0.61 -9.09 -16.13
N VAL A 345 1.04 -8.33 -15.15
CA VAL A 345 0.54 -8.36 -13.77
C VAL A 345 -0.68 -7.45 -13.59
N ASN A 346 -1.62 -7.86 -12.72
CA ASN A 346 -2.82 -7.08 -12.41
C ASN A 346 -2.59 -6.00 -11.36
N GLU A 347 -1.59 -6.19 -10.51
CA GLU A 347 -1.34 -5.32 -9.36
C GLU A 347 0.11 -4.87 -9.34
N MET A 348 0.32 -3.57 -9.08
CA MET A 348 1.62 -2.99 -8.87
C MET A 348 1.64 -2.28 -7.52
N ASN A 349 2.53 -2.73 -6.64
CA ASN A 349 2.77 -2.08 -5.36
C ASN A 349 3.91 -1.07 -5.49
N SER A 350 3.74 0.10 -4.88
CA SER A 350 4.70 1.19 -4.97
C SER A 350 5.06 1.72 -3.60
N ILE A 351 6.30 2.19 -3.46
CA ILE A 351 6.77 2.91 -2.26
C ILE A 351 6.61 4.40 -2.53
N CYS A 352 5.92 5.10 -1.63
CA CYS A 352 5.88 6.55 -1.63
C CYS A 352 7.02 7.09 -0.78
N VAL A 353 8.02 7.67 -1.41
CA VAL A 353 9.15 8.30 -0.72
C VAL A 353 9.18 9.78 -1.08
N ALA A 354 8.90 10.63 -0.11
CA ALA A 354 8.75 12.07 -0.30
C ALA A 354 7.76 12.40 -1.45
N ASN A 355 8.24 13.02 -2.53
CA ASN A 355 7.42 13.37 -3.69
C ASN A 355 7.58 12.38 -4.85
N ASN A 356 8.15 11.20 -4.60
CA ASN A 356 8.41 10.21 -5.62
C ASN A 356 7.67 8.89 -5.35
N LEU A 357 7.15 8.29 -6.40
CA LEU A 357 6.53 6.98 -6.39
C LEU A 357 7.47 5.98 -7.05
N SER A 358 8.01 5.05 -6.29
CA SER A 358 8.93 4.03 -6.79
C SER A 358 8.23 2.68 -6.93
N ASN A 359 8.20 2.16 -8.15
CA ASN A 359 7.69 0.83 -8.47
C ASN A 359 8.85 -0.17 -8.40
N LYS A 360 9.00 -0.87 -7.29
CA LYS A 360 10.11 -1.80 -7.03
C LYS A 360 9.71 -3.27 -7.07
N HIS A 361 8.64 -3.63 -7.75
CA HIS A 361 8.14 -5.01 -7.82
C HIS A 361 7.90 -5.65 -6.44
N ILE A 362 7.33 -4.87 -5.51
CA ILE A 362 7.10 -5.32 -4.13
C ILE A 362 6.10 -6.47 -4.12
N LEU A 363 6.51 -7.59 -3.53
CA LEU A 363 5.67 -8.76 -3.32
C LEU A 363 5.12 -8.82 -1.90
N GLY A 364 5.80 -8.22 -0.92
CA GLY A 364 5.32 -8.21 0.44
C GLY A 364 5.95 -7.13 1.31
N LYS A 365 5.22 -6.72 2.35
CA LYS A 365 5.71 -5.91 3.45
C LYS A 365 5.82 -6.80 4.69
N ILE A 366 7.01 -6.90 5.25
CA ILE A 366 7.34 -7.82 6.32
C ILE A 366 7.61 -7.01 7.57
N LEU A 367 6.84 -7.24 8.63
CA LEU A 367 7.06 -6.60 9.93
C LEU A 367 8.20 -7.30 10.67
N ILE A 368 9.09 -6.51 11.23
CA ILE A 368 10.18 -6.98 12.08
C ILE A 368 9.75 -6.81 13.53
N PRO A 369 9.67 -7.88 14.34
CA PRO A 369 9.35 -7.77 15.75
C PRO A 369 10.48 -7.05 16.50
N SER A 370 10.11 -6.16 17.42
CA SER A 370 11.04 -5.32 18.17
C SER A 370 11.86 -6.08 19.25
N SER A 371 11.63 -7.37 19.43
CA SER A 371 12.31 -8.21 20.44
C SER A 371 12.94 -9.42 19.77
N SER A 372 14.02 -9.23 19.04
CA SER A 372 14.83 -10.33 18.57
C SER A 372 16.08 -10.45 19.45
N ASN A 373 16.23 -11.56 20.15
CA ASN A 373 17.48 -11.87 20.83
C ASN A 373 18.61 -11.99 19.79
N GLN A 374 19.76 -11.42 20.09
CA GLN A 374 20.92 -11.49 19.20
C GLN A 374 21.26 -12.95 18.85
N GLY A 375 21.51 -13.21 17.58
CA GLY A 375 22.02 -14.48 17.09
C GLY A 375 20.99 -15.58 16.82
N THR A 376 19.68 -15.29 16.91
CA THR A 376 18.63 -16.25 16.54
C THR A 376 18.07 -15.96 15.16
N THR A 377 17.81 -17.01 14.38
CA THR A 377 17.03 -16.87 13.13
C THR A 377 15.58 -16.68 13.49
N THR A 378 14.96 -15.65 12.94
CA THR A 378 13.54 -15.37 13.16
C THR A 378 12.77 -15.57 11.87
N THR A 379 11.73 -16.39 11.92
CA THR A 379 10.79 -16.55 10.82
C THR A 379 9.76 -15.44 10.87
N PHE A 380 9.75 -14.61 9.87
CA PHE A 380 8.79 -13.53 9.72
C PHE A 380 7.65 -14.01 8.84
N LYS A 381 6.43 -13.94 9.35
CA LYS A 381 5.25 -14.05 8.49
C LYS A 381 5.00 -12.71 7.82
N SER A 382 4.71 -12.73 6.54
CA SER A 382 4.30 -11.52 5.85
C SER A 382 3.07 -10.91 6.54
N SER A 383 3.17 -9.66 6.98
CA SER A 383 2.02 -8.93 7.50
C SER A 383 1.12 -8.40 6.40
N TYR A 384 1.68 -8.26 5.22
CA TYR A 384 1.00 -7.95 3.99
C TYR A 384 1.73 -8.68 2.87
N SER A 385 1.14 -9.76 2.39
CA SER A 385 1.55 -10.43 1.17
C SER A 385 0.63 -9.97 0.05
N ALA A 386 1.20 -9.29 -0.93
CA ALA A 386 0.48 -9.04 -2.17
C ALA A 386 0.55 -10.31 -3.01
N LYS A 387 -0.59 -10.97 -3.19
CA LYS A 387 -0.69 -12.03 -4.17
C LYS A 387 -0.63 -11.40 -5.55
N ARG A 388 0.51 -11.55 -6.22
CA ARG A 388 0.68 -11.11 -7.60
C ARG A 388 -0.08 -12.04 -8.52
N ASN A 389 -1.11 -11.55 -9.21
CA ASN A 389 -1.87 -12.29 -10.19
C ASN A 389 -1.44 -11.89 -11.60
N TYR A 390 -1.31 -12.87 -12.48
CA TYR A 390 -0.98 -12.64 -13.88
C TYR A 390 -2.24 -12.64 -14.75
N ASN A 391 -2.28 -11.79 -15.77
CA ASN A 391 -3.39 -11.71 -16.76
C ASN A 391 -3.43 -12.89 -17.74
N GLY A 392 -2.71 -13.95 -17.42
CA GLY A 392 -2.60 -15.21 -18.16
C GLY A 392 -1.43 -15.99 -17.62
N PRO A 393 -1.35 -17.29 -17.88
CA PRO A 393 -0.25 -18.12 -17.41
C PRO A 393 1.11 -17.61 -17.91
N VAL A 394 2.09 -17.56 -17.02
CA VAL A 394 3.48 -17.17 -17.33
C VAL A 394 4.45 -18.31 -17.01
N ASN A 395 5.64 -18.21 -17.60
CA ASN A 395 6.72 -19.13 -17.32
C ASN A 395 7.82 -18.42 -16.53
N LEU A 396 8.22 -19.00 -15.41
CA LEU A 396 9.24 -18.45 -14.54
C LEU A 396 10.57 -19.19 -14.73
N LYS A 397 11.61 -18.43 -15.07
CA LYS A 397 12.96 -18.95 -15.25
C LYS A 397 14.00 -18.22 -14.41
N ARG A 398 13.80 -16.95 -14.14
CA ARG A 398 14.70 -16.08 -13.42
C ARG A 398 13.91 -15.15 -12.51
N LEU A 399 14.43 -14.90 -11.34
CA LEU A 399 13.88 -13.98 -10.36
C LEU A 399 15.00 -13.04 -9.91
N HIS A 400 14.72 -11.75 -9.88
CA HIS A 400 15.59 -10.77 -9.22
C HIS A 400 15.01 -10.40 -7.89
N VAL A 401 15.73 -10.68 -6.82
CA VAL A 401 15.27 -10.57 -5.44
C VAL A 401 15.94 -9.39 -4.76
N GLN A 402 15.17 -8.54 -4.09
CA GLN A 402 15.68 -7.43 -3.30
C GLN A 402 14.98 -7.33 -1.95
N LEU A 403 15.75 -6.98 -0.90
CA LEU A 403 15.22 -6.53 0.38
C LEU A 403 15.48 -5.03 0.53
N LEU A 404 14.39 -4.27 0.73
CA LEU A 404 14.47 -2.82 0.84
C LEU A 404 13.98 -2.34 2.20
N ASP A 405 14.57 -1.26 2.68
CA ASP A 405 14.14 -0.54 3.87
C ASP A 405 12.92 0.37 3.60
N LYS A 406 12.52 1.14 4.61
CA LYS A 406 11.43 2.12 4.53
C LYS A 406 11.67 3.25 3.52
N HIS A 407 12.90 3.50 3.14
CA HIS A 407 13.30 4.52 2.16
C HIS A 407 13.40 3.97 0.74
N GLY A 408 13.26 2.65 0.57
CA GLY A 408 13.43 1.96 -0.71
C GLY A 408 14.89 1.69 -1.06
N ASP A 409 15.80 1.78 -0.09
CA ASP A 409 17.20 1.44 -0.22
C ASP A 409 17.43 -0.04 0.08
N ILE A 410 18.41 -0.65 -0.58
CA ILE A 410 18.79 -2.04 -0.33
C ILE A 410 19.39 -2.13 1.08
N ILE A 411 18.90 -3.09 1.87
CA ILE A 411 19.42 -3.31 3.21
C ILE A 411 20.68 -4.18 3.17
N ASP A 412 21.68 -3.85 3.98
CA ASP A 412 22.87 -4.68 4.14
C ASP A 412 22.68 -5.61 5.34
N LEU A 413 22.77 -6.91 5.11
CA LEU A 413 22.72 -7.96 6.16
C LEU A 413 24.11 -8.37 6.67
N ASN A 414 25.14 -7.56 6.42
CA ASN A 414 26.54 -7.86 6.83
C ASN A 414 26.98 -9.27 6.36
N GLN A 415 26.73 -9.56 5.09
CA GLN A 415 27.07 -10.85 4.44
C GLN A 415 26.29 -12.07 4.96
N MET A 416 25.29 -11.86 5.82
CA MET A 416 24.45 -12.95 6.28
C MET A 416 23.39 -13.32 5.24
N ASP A 417 23.21 -14.62 5.05
CA ASP A 417 22.20 -15.16 4.15
C ASP A 417 20.83 -15.27 4.82
N PHE A 418 19.78 -15.29 4.00
CA PHE A 418 18.40 -15.46 4.45
C PHE A 418 17.65 -16.43 3.55
N GLY A 419 16.63 -17.09 4.14
CA GLY A 419 15.71 -17.97 3.44
C GLY A 419 14.34 -17.33 3.22
N PHE A 420 13.62 -17.75 2.19
CA PHE A 420 12.25 -17.34 1.95
C PHE A 420 11.45 -18.39 1.20
N THR A 421 10.14 -18.33 1.34
CA THR A 421 9.24 -19.26 0.67
C THR A 421 8.28 -18.48 -0.23
N ILE A 422 8.23 -18.88 -1.48
CA ILE A 422 7.28 -18.36 -2.47
C ILE A 422 6.26 -19.45 -2.76
N GLN A 423 5.00 -19.13 -2.64
CA GLN A 423 3.90 -19.96 -3.10
C GLN A 423 3.50 -19.55 -4.51
N LEU A 424 3.47 -20.52 -5.39
CA LEU A 424 3.00 -20.38 -6.77
C LEU A 424 1.71 -21.15 -6.96
N GLU A 425 0.75 -20.57 -7.67
CA GLU A 425 -0.36 -21.31 -8.22
C GLU A 425 -0.12 -21.54 -9.70
N LEU A 426 -0.22 -22.79 -10.12
CA LEU A 426 -0.02 -23.21 -11.49
C LEU A 426 -1.33 -23.71 -12.08
N LEU A 427 -1.55 -23.38 -13.33
CA LEU A 427 -2.68 -23.91 -14.07
C LEU A 427 -2.31 -25.31 -14.58
N TYR A 428 -2.97 -26.32 -14.03
CA TYR A 428 -2.78 -27.71 -14.43
C TYR A 428 -3.83 -28.12 -15.46
N GLU A 429 -3.41 -28.52 -16.64
CA GLU A 429 -4.27 -29.17 -17.61
C GLU A 429 -4.22 -30.68 -17.37
N ARG A 430 -5.33 -31.25 -16.96
CA ARG A 430 -5.45 -32.70 -16.85
C ARG A 430 -5.55 -33.25 -18.27
N ASP A 431 -4.50 -33.90 -18.76
CA ASP A 431 -4.58 -34.69 -19.97
C ASP A 431 -5.64 -35.77 -19.76
N LEU A 432 -6.68 -35.72 -20.55
CA LEU A 432 -7.60 -36.84 -20.64
C LEU A 432 -6.80 -37.99 -21.25
N ILE A 433 -6.39 -38.93 -20.40
CA ILE A 433 -6.03 -40.26 -20.88
C ILE A 433 -7.31 -40.82 -21.48
N ILE A 434 -7.38 -40.80 -22.81
CA ILE A 434 -8.42 -41.44 -23.62
C ILE A 434 -8.15 -42.94 -23.63
#